data_3f2575bcde45f67fb8e85f2d60a64399
#
_entry.id   3f2575bcde45f67fb8e85f2d60a64399
#
_cell.length_a   1.000
_cell.length_b   1.000
_cell.length_c   1.000
_cell.angle_alpha   90.00
_cell.angle_beta   90.00
_cell.angle_gamma   90.00
#
_symmetry.space_group_name_H-M   'P 1'
#
loop_
_entity.id
_entity.type
_entity.pdbx_description
1 polymer ?
#
loop_
_entity_poly.entity_id
_entity_poly.type
_entity_poly.pdbx_seq_one_letter_code
_entity_poly.pdbx_strand_id
1 'polypeptide(L)'
;ETFFKIAFVMAVVCLAVKVLTTKYTMREFLILYLLLAVSAVCWLRVGEKNVLFITMSLWGMKNIRFDTLMKSTVWIRMIGTLLMIMLAFCGVLDLQANTAVATDFSIYSVYAFGYIKSNAAYYMIFVTIAIVLYIQYEKLNFWYFAVSAAVCLLAFEATFCRTGLIVFFAMWALIILDKLSKNKKYYQLLTMTTAGVFIISWIWMVIYKINNT
;
A
#
# COMPACT_ATOMS: atom_id res chain seq x y z
N GLU A 1 10.16 -20.45 -1.65
CA GLU A 1 10.98 -19.65 -2.59
C GLU A 1 10.59 -19.94 -4.04
N THR A 2 10.45 -21.20 -4.44
CA THR A 2 10.08 -21.61 -5.81
C THR A 2 8.71 -21.08 -6.23
N PHE A 3 7.71 -21.09 -5.35
CA PHE A 3 6.38 -20.54 -5.62
C PHE A 3 6.42 -19.06 -6.00
N PHE A 4 7.20 -18.26 -5.26
CA PHE A 4 7.35 -16.83 -5.56
C PHE A 4 8.03 -16.59 -6.92
N LYS A 5 9.00 -17.42 -7.29
CA LYS A 5 9.66 -17.32 -8.61
C LYS A 5 8.67 -17.63 -9.74
N ILE A 6 7.84 -18.68 -9.58
CA ILE A 6 6.81 -19.02 -10.57
C ILE A 6 5.76 -17.92 -10.69
N ALA A 7 5.21 -17.44 -9.57
CA ALA A 7 4.23 -16.36 -9.57
C ALA A 7 4.79 -15.08 -10.21
N PHE A 8 6.06 -14.79 -9.96
CA PHE A 8 6.75 -13.67 -10.58
C PHE A 8 6.86 -13.82 -12.09
N VAL A 9 7.33 -14.96 -12.57
CA VAL A 9 7.45 -15.22 -14.02
C VAL A 9 6.08 -15.10 -14.69
N MET A 10 5.04 -15.70 -14.10
CA MET A 10 3.67 -15.58 -14.61
C MET A 10 3.20 -14.13 -14.67
N ALA A 11 3.44 -13.33 -13.63
CA ALA A 11 3.08 -11.92 -13.63
C ALA A 11 3.81 -11.14 -14.76
N VAL A 12 5.10 -11.39 -14.95
CA VAL A 12 5.89 -10.76 -16.02
C VAL A 12 5.38 -11.16 -17.41
N VAL A 13 5.05 -12.44 -17.61
CA VAL A 13 4.48 -12.92 -18.87
C VAL A 13 3.12 -12.27 -19.16
N CYS A 14 2.21 -12.26 -18.19
CA CYS A 14 0.91 -11.60 -18.33
C CYS A 14 1.06 -10.11 -18.67
N LEU A 15 2.01 -9.43 -18.01
CA LEU A 15 2.30 -8.04 -18.27
C LEU A 15 2.87 -7.81 -19.66
N ALA A 16 3.81 -8.65 -20.11
CA ALA A 16 4.37 -8.59 -21.46
C ALA A 16 3.28 -8.77 -22.53
N VAL A 17 2.41 -9.76 -22.37
CA VAL A 17 1.27 -9.97 -23.26
C VAL A 17 0.37 -8.73 -23.28
N LYS A 18 0.07 -8.15 -22.10
CA LYS A 18 -0.75 -6.94 -22.00
C LYS A 18 -0.10 -5.76 -22.71
N VAL A 19 1.19 -5.55 -22.54
CA VAL A 19 1.95 -4.47 -23.19
C VAL A 19 1.94 -4.65 -24.71
N LEU A 20 2.18 -5.85 -25.20
CA LEU A 20 2.19 -6.15 -26.64
C LEU A 20 0.81 -5.99 -27.30
N THR A 21 -0.27 -6.25 -26.57
CA THR A 21 -1.65 -6.14 -27.07
C THR A 21 -2.24 -4.74 -26.91
N THR A 22 -1.59 -3.84 -26.17
CA THR A 22 -2.10 -2.49 -25.89
C THR A 22 -1.45 -1.48 -26.84
N LYS A 23 -2.27 -0.64 -27.48
CA LYS A 23 -1.78 0.46 -28.31
C LYS A 23 -1.28 1.62 -27.45
N TYR A 24 -0.04 2.01 -27.63
CA TYR A 24 0.58 3.17 -26.97
C TYR A 24 0.83 4.28 -27.98
N THR A 25 0.66 5.53 -27.55
CA THR A 25 1.16 6.67 -28.31
C THR A 25 2.67 6.76 -28.17
N MET A 26 3.37 7.33 -29.15
CA MET A 26 4.83 7.47 -29.12
C MET A 26 5.31 8.20 -27.88
N ARG A 27 4.58 9.22 -27.42
CA ARG A 27 4.90 9.98 -26.20
C ARG A 27 4.81 9.13 -24.95
N GLU A 28 3.73 8.35 -24.80
CA GLU A 28 3.56 7.44 -23.65
C GLU A 28 4.65 6.36 -23.63
N PHE A 29 4.93 5.78 -24.79
CA PHE A 29 5.97 4.76 -24.92
C PHE A 29 7.33 5.31 -24.48
N LEU A 30 7.69 6.52 -24.91
CA LEU A 30 8.96 7.15 -24.57
C LEU A 30 9.08 7.44 -23.07
N ILE A 31 8.01 7.95 -22.43
CA ILE A 31 7.97 8.19 -20.98
C ILE A 31 8.12 6.87 -20.21
N LEU A 32 7.36 5.85 -20.58
CA LEU A 32 7.40 4.55 -19.91
C LEU A 32 8.75 3.84 -20.11
N TYR A 33 9.35 3.96 -21.29
CA TYR A 33 10.68 3.42 -21.57
C TYR A 33 11.76 4.10 -20.73
N LEU A 34 11.70 5.42 -20.59
CA LEU A 34 12.63 6.20 -19.76
C LEU A 34 12.49 5.82 -18.28
N LEU A 35 11.26 5.67 -17.78
CA LEU A 35 11.01 5.18 -16.43
C LEU A 35 11.56 3.76 -16.23
N LEU A 36 11.39 2.89 -17.21
CA LEU A 36 11.91 1.53 -17.16
C LEU A 36 13.44 1.51 -17.12
N ALA A 37 14.09 2.33 -17.96
CA ALA A 37 15.55 2.46 -17.98
C ALA A 37 16.09 2.94 -16.62
N VAL A 38 15.49 4.00 -16.05
CA VAL A 38 15.86 4.50 -14.71
C VAL A 38 15.64 3.41 -13.65
N SER A 39 14.53 2.70 -13.69
CA SER A 39 14.22 1.61 -12.76
C SER A 39 15.21 0.45 -12.87
N ALA A 40 15.62 0.11 -14.09
CA ALA A 40 16.63 -0.92 -14.34
C ALA A 40 18.00 -0.50 -13.78
N VAL A 41 18.40 0.75 -13.98
CA VAL A 41 19.65 1.30 -13.40
C VAL A 41 19.59 1.27 -11.86
N CYS A 42 18.47 1.65 -11.27
CA CYS A 42 18.26 1.56 -9.81
C CYS A 42 18.39 0.11 -9.31
N TRP A 43 17.78 -0.83 -10.02
CA TRP A 43 17.91 -2.25 -9.65
C TRP A 43 19.35 -2.73 -9.75
N LEU A 44 20.06 -2.42 -10.83
CA LEU A 44 21.45 -2.85 -11.02
C LEU A 44 22.41 -2.23 -10.01
N ARG A 45 22.17 -0.98 -9.59
CA ARG A 45 23.04 -0.25 -8.65
C ARG A 45 22.76 -0.54 -7.18
N VAL A 46 21.47 -0.67 -6.81
CA VAL A 46 21.03 -0.74 -5.41
C VAL A 46 20.47 -2.12 -5.06
N GLY A 47 20.18 -2.98 -6.05
CA GLY A 47 19.54 -4.27 -5.83
C GLY A 47 18.02 -4.19 -5.59
N GLU A 48 17.43 -2.98 -5.56
CA GLU A 48 16.02 -2.76 -5.26
C GLU A 48 15.13 -3.05 -6.47
N LYS A 49 14.38 -4.15 -6.37
CA LYS A 49 13.47 -4.62 -7.44
C LYS A 49 12.10 -3.92 -7.44
N ASN A 50 11.72 -3.30 -6.31
CA ASN A 50 10.38 -2.75 -6.13
C ASN A 50 10.05 -1.64 -7.14
N VAL A 51 11.03 -0.77 -7.44
CA VAL A 51 10.84 0.33 -8.42
C VAL A 51 10.58 -0.23 -9.81
N LEU A 52 11.30 -1.29 -10.20
CA LEU A 52 11.09 -1.96 -11.49
C LEU A 52 9.67 -2.55 -11.58
N PHE A 53 9.21 -3.22 -10.51
CA PHE A 53 7.84 -3.76 -10.46
C PHE A 53 6.77 -2.70 -10.57
N ILE A 54 6.93 -1.58 -9.87
CA ILE A 54 5.99 -0.47 -9.95
C ILE A 54 5.91 0.07 -11.38
N THR A 55 7.07 0.28 -12.01
CA THR A 55 7.13 0.78 -13.39
C THR A 55 6.48 -0.19 -14.40
N MET A 56 6.78 -1.47 -14.27
CA MET A 56 6.14 -2.50 -15.09
C MET A 56 4.63 -2.56 -14.87
N SER A 57 4.18 -2.44 -13.62
CA SER A 57 2.75 -2.42 -13.27
C SER A 57 2.04 -1.21 -13.88
N LEU A 58 2.66 -0.03 -13.86
CA LEU A 58 2.13 1.18 -14.52
C LEU A 58 1.93 0.95 -16.02
N TRP A 59 2.85 0.26 -16.68
CA TRP A 59 2.69 -0.11 -18.09
C TRP A 59 1.45 -0.98 -18.31
N GLY A 60 1.23 -1.99 -17.47
CA GLY A 60 0.08 -2.87 -17.57
C GLY A 60 -1.26 -2.19 -17.24
N MET A 61 -1.27 -1.07 -16.53
CA MET A 61 -2.50 -0.39 -16.11
C MET A 61 -3.18 0.42 -17.23
N LYS A 62 -2.52 0.66 -18.36
CA LYS A 62 -3.13 1.40 -19.46
C LYS A 62 -4.44 0.75 -19.91
N ASN A 63 -5.45 1.58 -20.15
CA ASN A 63 -6.81 1.18 -20.56
C ASN A 63 -7.58 0.34 -19.53
N ILE A 64 -7.08 0.19 -18.29
CA ILE A 64 -7.85 -0.39 -17.21
C ILE A 64 -8.59 0.74 -16.50
N ARG A 65 -9.90 0.61 -16.36
CA ARG A 65 -10.69 1.57 -15.55
C ARG A 65 -10.25 1.47 -14.10
N PHE A 66 -9.94 2.63 -13.51
CA PHE A 66 -9.43 2.72 -12.14
C PHE A 66 -10.36 2.03 -11.13
N ASP A 67 -11.68 2.21 -11.27
CA ASP A 67 -12.67 1.56 -10.40
C ASP A 67 -12.61 0.03 -10.47
N THR A 68 -12.41 -0.53 -11.67
CA THR A 68 -12.28 -1.98 -11.86
C THR A 68 -11.00 -2.48 -11.19
N LEU A 69 -9.90 -1.74 -11.34
CA LEU A 69 -8.63 -2.05 -10.69
C LEU A 69 -8.78 -2.04 -9.15
N MET A 70 -9.40 -1.00 -8.60
CA MET A 70 -9.60 -0.88 -7.15
C MET A 70 -10.48 -2.03 -6.61
N LYS A 71 -11.59 -2.34 -7.27
CA LYS A 71 -12.46 -3.46 -6.88
C LYS A 71 -11.72 -4.80 -6.91
N SER A 72 -10.98 -5.09 -7.99
CA SER A 72 -10.18 -6.31 -8.08
C SER A 72 -9.12 -6.37 -6.99
N THR A 73 -8.44 -5.26 -6.71
CA THR A 73 -7.42 -5.17 -5.67
C THR A 73 -8.00 -5.46 -4.28
N VAL A 74 -9.21 -4.95 -3.97
CA VAL A 74 -9.89 -5.25 -2.70
C VAL A 74 -10.12 -6.75 -2.56
N TRP A 75 -10.71 -7.39 -3.57
CA TRP A 75 -10.98 -8.83 -3.51
C TRP A 75 -9.70 -9.66 -3.34
N ILE A 76 -8.67 -9.38 -4.12
CA ILE A 76 -7.38 -10.08 -4.03
C ILE A 76 -6.77 -9.89 -2.63
N ARG A 77 -6.80 -8.67 -2.09
CA ARG A 77 -6.27 -8.38 -0.75
C ARG A 77 -7.09 -9.04 0.35
N MET A 78 -8.40 -8.99 0.28
CA MET A 78 -9.27 -9.64 1.27
C MET A 78 -9.03 -11.15 1.30
N ILE A 79 -9.06 -11.80 0.14
CA ILE A 79 -8.83 -13.25 0.04
C ILE A 79 -7.41 -13.58 0.51
N GLY A 80 -6.40 -12.84 0.06
CA GLY A 80 -5.01 -13.05 0.45
C GLY A 80 -4.78 -12.86 1.95
N THR A 81 -5.34 -11.81 2.55
CA THR A 81 -5.22 -11.55 4.00
C THR A 81 -5.95 -12.64 4.81
N LEU A 82 -7.16 -13.03 4.41
CA LEU A 82 -7.88 -14.12 5.07
C LEU A 82 -7.13 -15.43 4.98
N LEU A 83 -6.57 -15.75 3.82
CA LEU A 83 -5.77 -16.96 3.63
C LEU A 83 -4.53 -16.95 4.53
N MET A 84 -3.80 -15.82 4.61
CA MET A 84 -2.64 -15.69 5.50
C MET A 84 -3.02 -15.88 6.96
N ILE A 85 -4.10 -15.26 7.40
CA ILE A 85 -4.62 -15.41 8.77
C ILE A 85 -5.00 -16.88 9.05
N MET A 86 -5.71 -17.53 8.14
CA MET A 86 -6.08 -18.94 8.28
C MET A 86 -4.86 -19.85 8.37
N LEU A 87 -3.88 -19.67 7.48
CA LEU A 87 -2.63 -20.45 7.49
C LEU A 87 -1.82 -20.23 8.76
N ALA A 88 -1.83 -19.01 9.32
CA ALA A 88 -1.18 -18.72 10.58
C ALA A 88 -1.90 -19.43 11.75
N PHE A 89 -3.22 -19.43 11.79
CA PHE A 89 -3.98 -20.19 12.82
C PHE A 89 -3.85 -21.71 12.68
N CYS A 90 -3.67 -22.21 11.45
CA CYS A 90 -3.39 -23.63 11.22
C CYS A 90 -1.94 -24.04 11.56
N GLY A 91 -1.09 -23.11 12.00
CA GLY A 91 0.30 -23.39 12.34
C GLY A 91 1.22 -23.60 11.13
N VAL A 92 0.76 -23.29 9.91
CA VAL A 92 1.57 -23.35 8.69
C VAL A 92 2.49 -22.15 8.57
N LEU A 93 2.05 -21.00 9.09
CA LEU A 93 2.80 -19.75 9.13
C LEU A 93 2.94 -19.28 10.57
N ASP A 94 3.99 -18.51 10.85
CA ASP A 94 4.23 -17.94 12.17
C ASP A 94 3.10 -16.96 12.55
N LEU A 95 2.41 -17.27 13.63
CA LEU A 95 1.34 -16.41 14.13
C LEU A 95 1.91 -15.16 14.81
N GLN A 96 3.06 -15.29 15.47
CA GLN A 96 3.69 -14.23 16.26
C GLN A 96 4.97 -13.73 15.61
N ALA A 97 5.18 -12.43 15.61
CA ALA A 97 6.47 -11.84 15.29
C ALA A 97 7.20 -11.51 16.59
N ASN A 98 8.41 -11.99 16.72
CA ASN A 98 9.30 -11.60 17.81
C ASN A 98 9.79 -10.19 17.51
N THR A 99 9.07 -9.17 17.98
CA THR A 99 9.62 -7.86 18.31
C THR A 99 8.52 -6.80 18.53
N ALA A 100 8.33 -6.37 19.75
CA ALA A 100 8.06 -4.98 20.02
C ALA A 100 8.90 -4.62 21.25
N VAL A 101 9.95 -3.87 21.03
CA VAL A 101 10.62 -3.19 22.14
C VAL A 101 9.73 -2.03 22.51
N ALA A 102 9.02 -2.15 23.62
CA ALA A 102 8.37 -1.01 24.24
C ALA A 102 9.45 -0.10 24.85
N THR A 103 9.14 1.17 25.04
CA THR A 103 10.03 2.18 25.63
C THR A 103 10.55 1.83 27.04
N ASP A 104 9.99 0.82 27.66
CA ASP A 104 10.29 0.28 28.99
C ASP A 104 10.99 -1.09 28.96
N PHE A 105 11.57 -1.49 27.83
CA PHE A 105 12.27 -2.77 27.60
C PHE A 105 11.41 -4.02 27.80
N SER A 106 10.09 -3.89 27.91
CA SER A 106 9.21 -5.05 27.93
C SER A 106 9.06 -5.64 26.52
N ILE A 107 9.26 -6.97 26.42
CA ILE A 107 9.06 -7.71 25.17
C ILE A 107 7.59 -8.11 25.12
N TYR A 108 6.83 -7.51 24.21
CA TYR A 108 5.47 -7.96 23.90
C TYR A 108 5.51 -8.90 22.70
N SER A 109 4.87 -10.05 22.83
CA SER A 109 4.56 -10.88 21.68
C SER A 109 3.40 -10.25 20.91
N VAL A 110 3.62 -9.88 19.65
CA VAL A 110 2.62 -9.27 18.79
C VAL A 110 2.26 -10.23 17.67
N TYR A 111 1.01 -10.20 17.25
CA TYR A 111 0.55 -11.03 16.14
C TYR A 111 0.97 -10.42 14.81
N ALA A 112 1.58 -11.25 13.96
CA ALA A 112 1.98 -10.90 12.60
C ALA A 112 1.15 -11.63 11.53
N PHE A 113 0.36 -12.62 11.93
CA PHE A 113 -0.54 -13.38 11.04
C PHE A 113 0.15 -13.90 9.77
N GLY A 114 1.35 -14.47 9.91
CA GLY A 114 2.15 -14.96 8.78
C GLY A 114 2.92 -13.89 8.02
N TYR A 115 2.82 -12.61 8.38
CA TYR A 115 3.66 -11.56 7.82
C TYR A 115 4.99 -11.48 8.58
N ILE A 116 6.05 -11.00 7.90
CA ILE A 116 7.39 -10.88 8.49
C ILE A 116 7.40 -9.91 9.68
N LYS A 117 6.53 -8.90 9.66
CA LYS A 117 6.39 -7.89 10.72
C LYS A 117 4.93 -7.61 11.01
N SER A 118 4.60 -7.37 12.27
CA SER A 118 3.25 -7.01 12.71
C SER A 118 2.72 -5.74 12.02
N ASN A 119 3.57 -4.75 11.80
CA ASN A 119 3.20 -3.54 11.07
C ASN A 119 2.74 -3.84 9.63
N ALA A 120 3.35 -4.82 8.95
CA ALA A 120 2.92 -5.21 7.61
C ALA A 120 1.50 -5.80 7.63
N ALA A 121 1.17 -6.63 8.62
CA ALA A 121 -0.18 -7.17 8.80
C ALA A 121 -1.21 -6.03 8.97
N TYR A 122 -0.93 -5.06 9.84
CA TYR A 122 -1.80 -3.90 10.04
C TYR A 122 -2.00 -3.11 8.74
N TYR A 123 -0.92 -2.78 8.03
CA TYR A 123 -1.01 -2.02 6.78
C TYR A 123 -1.76 -2.76 5.68
N MET A 124 -1.70 -4.08 5.63
CA MET A 124 -2.50 -4.85 4.66
C MET A 124 -4.00 -4.69 4.92
N ILE A 125 -4.42 -4.75 6.18
CA ILE A 125 -5.81 -4.51 6.61
C ILE A 125 -6.19 -3.05 6.34
N PHE A 126 -5.39 -2.10 6.80
CA PHE A 126 -5.64 -0.67 6.65
C PHE A 126 -5.81 -0.25 5.19
N VAL A 127 -4.89 -0.64 4.30
CA VAL A 127 -4.97 -0.29 2.87
C VAL A 127 -6.21 -0.91 2.22
N THR A 128 -6.61 -2.12 2.63
CA THR A 128 -7.84 -2.74 2.13
C THR A 128 -9.07 -1.91 2.53
N ILE A 129 -9.14 -1.47 3.79
CA ILE A 129 -10.20 -0.58 4.28
C ILE A 129 -10.18 0.74 3.51
N ALA A 130 -9.01 1.37 3.33
CA ALA A 130 -8.89 2.62 2.60
C ALA A 130 -9.42 2.53 1.17
N ILE A 131 -9.14 1.43 0.46
CA ILE A 131 -9.66 1.21 -0.90
C ILE A 131 -11.18 0.98 -0.87
N VAL A 132 -11.72 0.25 0.10
CA VAL A 132 -13.18 0.07 0.26
C VAL A 132 -13.86 1.41 0.50
N LEU A 133 -13.32 2.24 1.39
CA LEU A 133 -13.84 3.58 1.67
C LEU A 133 -13.78 4.48 0.41
N TYR A 134 -12.72 4.39 -0.36
CA TYR A 134 -12.60 5.09 -1.63
C TYR A 134 -13.69 4.65 -2.62
N ILE A 135 -13.91 3.35 -2.81
CA ILE A 135 -14.94 2.82 -3.74
C ILE A 135 -16.35 3.25 -3.29
N GLN A 136 -16.58 3.32 -1.98
CA GLN A 136 -17.89 3.65 -1.39
C GLN A 136 -18.00 5.14 -1.00
N TYR A 137 -17.07 5.99 -1.45
CA TYR A 137 -16.93 7.38 -0.99
C TYR A 137 -18.25 8.17 -0.99
N GLU A 138 -19.03 8.06 -2.06
CA GLU A 138 -20.33 8.73 -2.19
C GLU A 138 -21.35 8.25 -1.16
N LYS A 139 -21.30 6.97 -0.77
CA LYS A 139 -22.23 6.30 0.12
C LYS A 139 -21.77 6.23 1.57
N LEU A 140 -20.63 6.86 1.90
CA LEU A 140 -20.09 6.83 3.26
C LEU A 140 -21.07 7.43 4.26
N ASN A 141 -21.37 6.65 5.30
CA ASN A 141 -22.19 7.03 6.43
C ASN A 141 -21.50 6.63 7.74
N PHE A 142 -22.15 6.89 8.86
CA PHE A 142 -21.62 6.57 10.20
C PHE A 142 -21.25 5.07 10.37
N TRP A 143 -21.99 4.15 9.75
CA TRP A 143 -21.70 2.71 9.86
C TRP A 143 -20.36 2.32 9.22
N TYR A 144 -20.00 2.93 8.10
CA TYR A 144 -18.67 2.71 7.51
C TYR A 144 -17.57 3.17 8.44
N PHE A 145 -17.77 4.29 9.15
CA PHE A 145 -16.84 4.73 10.18
C PHE A 145 -16.75 3.73 11.33
N ALA A 146 -17.88 3.36 11.91
CA ALA A 146 -17.94 2.47 13.06
C ALA A 146 -17.29 1.11 12.76
N VAL A 147 -17.64 0.48 11.62
CA VAL A 147 -17.08 -0.82 11.23
C VAL A 147 -15.60 -0.72 10.94
N SER A 148 -15.15 0.29 10.17
CA SER A 148 -13.73 0.45 9.86
C SER A 148 -12.91 0.77 11.10
N ALA A 149 -13.45 1.57 12.04
CA ALA A 149 -12.79 1.86 13.32
C ALA A 149 -12.68 0.59 14.17
N ALA A 150 -13.75 -0.21 14.28
CA ALA A 150 -13.70 -1.47 15.01
C ALA A 150 -12.65 -2.43 14.45
N VAL A 151 -12.60 -2.62 13.12
CA VAL A 151 -11.62 -3.50 12.47
C VAL A 151 -10.19 -2.98 12.68
N CYS A 152 -9.95 -1.66 12.53
CA CYS A 152 -8.63 -1.09 12.75
C CYS A 152 -8.19 -1.13 14.21
N LEU A 153 -9.11 -0.97 15.18
CA LEU A 153 -8.80 -1.11 16.60
C LEU A 153 -8.47 -2.55 16.95
N LEU A 154 -9.22 -3.54 16.47
CA LEU A 154 -8.90 -4.96 16.66
C LEU A 154 -7.56 -5.33 16.02
N ALA A 155 -7.29 -4.82 14.83
CA ALA A 155 -5.99 -5.00 14.19
C ALA A 155 -4.86 -4.34 14.98
N PHE A 156 -5.11 -3.16 15.58
CA PHE A 156 -4.15 -2.47 16.44
C PHE A 156 -3.86 -3.28 17.71
N GLU A 157 -4.87 -3.77 18.42
CA GLU A 157 -4.70 -4.60 19.61
C GLU A 157 -3.87 -5.86 19.31
N ALA A 158 -4.07 -6.46 18.15
CA ALA A 158 -3.30 -7.63 17.73
C ALA A 158 -1.84 -7.29 17.34
N THR A 159 -1.62 -6.17 16.65
CA THR A 159 -0.32 -5.85 16.02
C THR A 159 0.49 -4.76 16.73
N PHE A 160 -0.12 -3.99 17.64
CA PHE A 160 0.43 -2.81 18.30
C PHE A 160 1.03 -1.75 17.36
N CYS A 161 0.48 -1.63 16.13
CA CYS A 161 0.96 -0.70 15.11
C CYS A 161 0.46 0.74 15.37
N ARG A 162 1.10 1.47 16.28
CA ARG A 162 0.72 2.85 16.70
C ARG A 162 0.65 3.82 15.51
N THR A 163 1.66 3.79 14.64
CA THR A 163 1.70 4.65 13.44
C THR A 163 0.50 4.39 12.52
N GLY A 164 0.13 3.11 12.34
CA GLY A 164 -1.01 2.75 11.52
C GLY A 164 -2.33 3.27 12.07
N LEU A 165 -2.52 3.25 13.38
CA LEU A 165 -3.71 3.80 14.02
C LEU A 165 -3.82 5.32 13.84
N ILE A 166 -2.70 6.04 13.99
CA ILE A 166 -2.65 7.50 13.74
C ILE A 166 -3.03 7.80 12.29
N VAL A 167 -2.47 7.06 11.33
CA VAL A 167 -2.78 7.24 9.90
C VAL A 167 -4.25 6.96 9.61
N PHE A 168 -4.85 5.95 10.27
CA PHE A 168 -6.28 5.66 10.14
C PHE A 168 -7.16 6.83 10.58
N PHE A 169 -6.92 7.40 11.77
CA PHE A 169 -7.68 8.54 12.25
C PHE A 169 -7.44 9.80 11.42
N ALA A 170 -6.21 10.03 10.94
CA ALA A 170 -5.90 11.12 10.03
C ALA A 170 -6.68 10.99 8.71
N MET A 171 -6.74 9.79 8.14
CA MET A 171 -7.53 9.52 6.93
C MET A 171 -9.02 9.86 7.14
N TRP A 172 -9.61 9.44 8.26
CA TRP A 172 -11.01 9.73 8.56
C TRP A 172 -11.26 11.22 8.81
N ALA A 173 -10.33 11.90 9.50
CA ALA A 173 -10.41 13.35 9.67
C ALA A 173 -10.42 14.06 8.31
N LEU A 174 -9.57 13.64 7.37
CA LEU A 174 -9.55 14.17 6.01
C LEU A 174 -10.86 13.90 5.25
N ILE A 175 -11.43 12.70 5.35
CA ILE A 175 -12.72 12.36 4.71
C ILE A 175 -13.85 13.23 5.29
N ILE A 176 -13.88 13.42 6.60
CA ILE A 176 -14.90 14.24 7.26
C ILE A 176 -14.75 15.71 6.83
N LEU A 177 -13.53 16.23 6.87
CA LEU A 177 -13.24 17.59 6.43
C LEU A 177 -13.63 17.81 4.97
N ASP A 178 -13.35 16.84 4.12
CA ASP A 178 -13.72 16.88 2.71
C ASP A 178 -15.25 16.92 2.52
N LYS A 179 -15.99 16.06 3.21
CA LYS A 179 -17.45 16.04 3.16
C LYS A 179 -18.11 17.30 3.72
N LEU A 180 -17.49 17.95 4.71
CA LEU A 180 -17.96 19.21 5.29
C LEU A 180 -17.59 20.42 4.42
N SER A 181 -16.51 20.32 3.65
CA SER A 181 -16.03 21.44 2.83
C SER A 181 -16.72 21.45 1.47
N LYS A 182 -17.56 22.46 1.25
CA LYS A 182 -18.17 22.73 -0.07
C LYS A 182 -17.28 23.56 -0.99
N ASN A 183 -16.07 23.91 -0.58
CA ASN A 183 -15.24 24.91 -1.26
C ASN A 183 -14.15 24.26 -2.11
N LYS A 184 -14.17 24.50 -3.44
CA LYS A 184 -13.15 24.00 -4.38
C LYS A 184 -11.71 24.42 -4.03
N LYS A 185 -11.51 25.55 -3.38
CA LYS A 185 -10.19 26.02 -2.91
C LYS A 185 -9.58 25.10 -1.86
N TYR A 186 -10.41 24.41 -1.07
CA TYR A 186 -9.95 23.43 -0.08
C TYR A 186 -9.23 22.26 -0.73
N TYR A 187 -9.75 21.73 -1.84
CA TYR A 187 -9.09 20.63 -2.58
C TYR A 187 -7.73 21.03 -3.11
N GLN A 188 -7.60 22.25 -3.63
CA GLN A 188 -6.31 22.74 -4.09
C GLN A 188 -5.32 22.88 -2.94
N LEU A 189 -5.76 23.40 -1.80
CA LEU A 189 -4.92 23.51 -0.60
C LEU A 189 -4.51 22.11 -0.08
N LEU A 190 -5.45 21.17 0.00
CA LEU A 190 -5.18 19.81 0.44
C LEU A 190 -4.18 19.10 -0.49
N THR A 191 -4.34 19.23 -1.80
CA THR A 191 -3.43 18.67 -2.79
C THR A 191 -2.03 19.29 -2.66
N MET A 192 -1.94 20.61 -2.50
CA MET A 192 -0.67 21.31 -2.32
C MET A 192 0.03 20.94 -1.01
N THR A 193 -0.72 20.80 0.11
CA THR A 193 -0.17 20.35 1.39
C THR A 193 0.32 18.93 1.32
N THR A 194 -0.45 18.03 0.72
CA THR A 194 -0.05 16.61 0.57
C THR A 194 1.21 16.49 -0.29
N ALA A 195 1.25 17.18 -1.42
CA ALA A 195 2.43 17.24 -2.29
C ALA A 195 3.64 17.84 -1.55
N GLY A 196 3.42 18.92 -0.78
CA GLY A 196 4.46 19.56 0.02
C GLY A 196 5.04 18.64 1.09
N VAL A 197 4.20 17.93 1.84
CA VAL A 197 4.63 16.96 2.84
C VAL A 197 5.42 15.81 2.19
N PHE A 198 4.97 15.32 1.03
CA PHE A 198 5.68 14.29 0.30
C PHE A 198 7.08 14.75 -0.14
N ILE A 199 7.18 15.96 -0.71
CA ILE A 199 8.46 16.55 -1.14
C ILE A 199 9.40 16.75 0.06
N ILE A 200 8.90 17.30 1.17
CA ILE A 200 9.68 17.53 2.39
C ILE A 200 10.18 16.19 2.95
N SER A 201 9.32 15.17 3.02
CA SER A 201 9.69 13.84 3.49
C SER A 201 10.77 13.21 2.61
N TRP A 202 10.68 13.41 1.30
CA TRP A 202 11.68 12.92 0.36
C TRP A 202 13.02 13.63 0.50
N ILE A 203 13.01 14.97 0.60
CA ILE A 203 14.21 15.78 0.85
C ILE A 203 14.86 15.36 2.18
N TRP A 204 14.06 15.19 3.25
CA TRP A 204 14.56 14.75 4.55
C TRP A 204 15.24 13.39 4.48
N MET A 205 14.63 12.44 3.77
CA MET A 205 15.21 11.10 3.58
C MET A 205 16.55 11.15 2.83
N VAL A 206 16.68 12.02 1.81
CA VAL A 206 17.92 12.22 1.06
C VAL A 206 19.00 12.83 1.96
N ILE A 207 18.66 13.90 2.71
CA ILE A 207 19.60 14.56 3.64
C ILE A 207 20.06 13.59 4.73
N TYR A 208 19.12 12.82 5.31
CA TYR A 208 19.45 11.83 6.34
C TYR A 208 20.43 10.76 5.81
N LYS A 209 20.23 10.32 4.59
CA LYS A 209 21.09 9.32 3.97
C LYS A 209 22.50 9.89 3.68
N ILE A 210 22.60 11.15 3.25
CA ILE A 210 23.88 11.82 2.98
C ILE A 210 24.70 12.03 4.28
N ASN A 211 24.02 12.34 5.39
CA ASN A 211 24.70 12.60 6.67
C ASN A 211 25.13 11.32 7.43
N ASN A 212 24.62 10.15 7.03
CA ASN A 212 24.90 8.87 7.69
C ASN A 212 25.71 7.89 6.81
N THR A 213 26.22 8.34 5.66
CA THR A 213 27.23 7.66 4.85
C THR A 213 28.56 8.34 4.98
#